data_12214bca7a498c28e165c5359f7e167e
#
_entry.id   12214bca7a498c28e165c5359f7e167e
#
_cell.length_a   1.000
_cell.length_b   1.000
_cell.length_c   1.000
_cell.angle_alpha   90.00
_cell.angle_beta   90.00
_cell.angle_gamma   90.00
#
_symmetry.space_group_name_H-M   'P 1'
#
loop_
_entity.id
_entity.type
_entity.pdbx_description
1 polymer ?
#
loop_
_entity_poly.entity_id
_entity_poly.type
_entity_poly.pdbx_seq_one_letter_code
_entity_poly.pdbx_strand_id
1 'polypeptide(L)'
;MKVVPPTCKHMGFPTENFMTFVRKKADITPIVDTVFAIVNKAKEDKAVNGSENVIDATIGSLYGEDETLVALDEVFDHYDEIDHRTKAAYASSFTGNPGFRKSVYEWVTQGADLRLHHSVIATPGGSGADFMAITSCLDAGETLLIPDVAWGSYTLMAHEYNIDTLTYSMFEADHFNLNSVKERVQQLLEKQDRIVMVINDPCHNPTGYSLTQQEWKELVSFINEVSQKVPFILIDDIAYIDYSNDLDHSRKYMETWNDLSGNAMVVVAFSCSKTLTSYGLRCGAAIILNQSADAVREVEIVFEKKARATWSNIPNAAMENFTWLVTQDKEKLLAEKQKYIDLMAERSSIFLKEAKACGLETYPYKEGFFVTLSIKDNDFRNRYHQALMDEHIYTVCVNHGIRVAVCSLPLKKVAGLAERMKHIQESTR
;
A
#
# COMPACT_ATOMS: atom_id res chain seq x y z
N MET A 1 -21.36 -1.37 22.77
CA MET A 1 -22.47 -0.51 22.34
C MET A 1 -22.62 -0.69 20.84
N LYS A 2 -23.69 -1.29 20.35
CA LYS A 2 -23.92 -1.44 18.89
C LYS A 2 -24.09 -0.05 18.29
N VAL A 3 -23.16 0.37 17.43
CA VAL A 3 -23.33 1.57 16.63
C VAL A 3 -24.42 1.25 15.62
N VAL A 4 -25.56 1.86 15.78
CA VAL A 4 -26.66 1.81 14.79
C VAL A 4 -26.20 2.67 13.61
N PRO A 5 -26.12 2.13 12.37
CA PRO A 5 -25.77 2.93 11.22
C PRO A 5 -26.77 4.07 11.03
N PRO A 6 -26.34 5.23 10.52
CA PRO A 6 -27.23 6.36 10.27
C PRO A 6 -28.32 5.90 9.28
N THR A 7 -29.57 6.06 9.69
CA THR A 7 -30.73 5.71 8.89
C THR A 7 -30.74 6.49 7.57
N CYS A 8 -31.14 5.83 6.47
CA CYS A 8 -31.24 6.34 5.07
C CYS A 8 -31.99 7.68 4.87
N LYS A 9 -32.39 8.36 5.92
CA LYS A 9 -33.15 9.63 5.88
C LYS A 9 -32.38 10.83 5.32
N HIS A 10 -31.06 10.74 5.12
CA HIS A 10 -30.27 11.90 4.71
C HIS A 10 -29.90 11.92 3.21
N MET A 11 -30.33 10.92 2.42
CA MET A 11 -29.94 10.83 0.99
C MET A 11 -31.05 11.16 0.00
N GLY A 12 -32.22 11.67 0.41
CA GLY A 12 -33.27 12.11 -0.52
C GLY A 12 -33.92 10.97 -1.34
N PHE A 13 -33.70 9.70 -0.98
CA PHE A 13 -34.42 8.59 -1.61
C PHE A 13 -35.84 8.50 -1.06
N PRO A 14 -36.85 8.23 -1.92
CA PRO A 14 -38.21 8.06 -1.48
C PRO A 14 -38.31 6.88 -0.50
N THR A 15 -38.81 7.09 0.70
CA THR A 15 -38.85 6.10 1.78
C THR A 15 -39.98 5.08 1.66
N GLU A 16 -40.83 5.17 0.66
CA GLU A 16 -41.93 4.24 0.44
C GLU A 16 -41.85 3.63 -0.97
N ASN A 17 -41.62 2.30 -1.03
CA ASN A 17 -41.60 1.46 -2.26
C ASN A 17 -40.32 1.54 -3.13
N PHE A 18 -39.14 1.89 -2.60
CA PHE A 18 -37.94 1.76 -3.38
C PHE A 18 -37.50 0.28 -3.46
N MET A 19 -37.51 -0.30 -4.66
CA MET A 19 -36.96 -1.62 -4.93
C MET A 19 -35.48 -1.50 -5.19
N THR A 20 -34.67 -2.17 -4.36
CA THR A 20 -33.20 -2.22 -4.60
C THR A 20 -32.89 -3.10 -5.81
N PHE A 21 -31.96 -2.63 -6.66
CA PHE A 21 -31.43 -3.35 -7.83
C PHE A 21 -30.08 -4.05 -7.55
N VAL A 22 -29.55 -3.89 -6.36
CA VAL A 22 -28.29 -4.52 -5.93
C VAL A 22 -28.56 -5.70 -5.00
N ARG A 23 -27.57 -6.56 -4.80
CA ARG A 23 -27.66 -7.68 -3.86
C ARG A 23 -28.03 -7.20 -2.45
N LYS A 24 -28.82 -7.99 -1.71
CA LYS A 24 -29.33 -7.61 -0.37
C LYS A 24 -28.24 -7.22 0.65
N LYS A 25 -27.05 -7.79 0.51
CA LYS A 25 -25.90 -7.53 1.39
C LYS A 25 -24.92 -6.52 0.79
N ALA A 26 -25.27 -5.84 -0.32
CA ALA A 26 -24.41 -4.79 -0.85
C ALA A 26 -24.37 -3.61 0.12
N ASP A 27 -23.21 -3.09 0.38
CA ASP A 27 -23.09 -1.81 1.06
C ASP A 27 -23.45 -0.70 0.06
N ILE A 28 -24.49 0.07 0.38
CA ILE A 28 -24.96 1.21 -0.42
C ILE A 28 -24.52 2.54 0.17
N THR A 29 -23.64 2.51 1.19
CA THR A 29 -23.07 3.73 1.76
C THR A 29 -22.12 4.34 0.74
N PRO A 30 -22.27 5.61 0.35
CA PRO A 30 -21.32 6.24 -0.54
C PRO A 30 -19.91 6.18 0.04
N ILE A 31 -18.94 5.85 -0.81
CA ILE A 31 -17.54 5.97 -0.44
C ILE A 31 -17.26 7.45 -0.19
N VAL A 32 -16.97 7.79 1.07
CA VAL A 32 -16.37 9.07 1.39
C VAL A 32 -14.87 8.92 1.18
N ASP A 33 -14.41 9.08 -0.06
CA ASP A 33 -12.99 9.16 -0.34
C ASP A 33 -12.46 10.48 0.21
N THR A 34 -12.05 10.43 1.47
CA THR A 34 -11.55 11.60 2.19
C THR A 34 -10.28 12.14 1.52
N VAL A 35 -9.48 11.29 0.87
CA VAL A 35 -8.25 11.72 0.18
C VAL A 35 -8.60 12.57 -1.04
N PHE A 36 -9.47 12.10 -1.94
CA PHE A 36 -9.87 12.89 -3.11
C PHE A 36 -10.64 14.16 -2.74
N ALA A 37 -11.47 14.11 -1.70
CA ALA A 37 -12.15 15.30 -1.20
C ALA A 37 -11.14 16.37 -0.72
N ILE A 38 -10.09 15.97 -0.02
CA ILE A 38 -9.04 16.88 0.47
C ILE A 38 -8.18 17.37 -0.69
N VAL A 39 -7.82 16.49 -1.64
CA VAL A 39 -7.10 16.89 -2.87
C VAL A 39 -7.85 17.97 -3.64
N ASN A 40 -9.18 17.85 -3.77
CA ASN A 40 -9.98 18.86 -4.46
C ASN A 40 -9.99 20.20 -3.70
N LYS A 41 -10.11 20.16 -2.37
CA LYS A 41 -9.98 21.38 -1.53
C LYS A 41 -8.61 22.04 -1.71
N ALA A 42 -7.52 21.26 -1.71
CA ALA A 42 -6.18 21.78 -1.95
C ALA A 42 -6.05 22.44 -3.34
N LYS A 43 -6.66 21.85 -4.38
CA LYS A 43 -6.70 22.45 -5.72
C LYS A 43 -7.48 23.75 -5.78
N GLU A 44 -8.65 23.79 -5.15
CA GLU A 44 -9.45 25.01 -5.05
C GLU A 44 -8.70 26.11 -4.31
N ASP A 45 -8.02 25.76 -3.23
CA ASP A 45 -7.22 26.69 -2.44
C ASP A 45 -6.02 27.23 -3.24
N LYS A 46 -5.29 26.37 -3.95
CA LYS A 46 -4.21 26.79 -4.88
C LYS A 46 -4.70 27.76 -5.95
N ALA A 47 -5.92 27.57 -6.45
CA ALA A 47 -6.50 28.44 -7.45
C ALA A 47 -6.83 29.84 -6.90
N VAL A 48 -7.16 29.95 -5.62
CA VAL A 48 -7.54 31.22 -4.95
C VAL A 48 -6.32 31.92 -4.37
N ASN A 49 -5.46 31.21 -3.67
CA ASN A 49 -4.40 31.77 -2.85
C ASN A 49 -2.99 31.63 -3.45
N GLY A 50 -2.86 30.98 -4.62
CA GLY A 50 -1.59 30.71 -5.27
C GLY A 50 -0.93 29.41 -4.77
N SER A 51 -0.29 28.68 -5.70
CA SER A 51 0.35 27.40 -5.39
C SER A 51 1.46 27.53 -4.35
N GLU A 52 2.17 28.64 -4.34
CA GLU A 52 3.29 28.92 -3.43
C GLU A 52 2.84 29.00 -1.95
N ASN A 53 1.59 29.37 -1.69
CA ASN A 53 1.04 29.54 -0.33
C ASN A 53 0.35 28.28 0.20
N VAL A 54 0.16 27.26 -0.61
CA VAL A 54 -0.56 26.04 -0.25
C VAL A 54 0.39 24.85 -0.17
N ILE A 55 0.34 24.15 0.96
CA ILE A 55 1.05 22.88 1.18
C ILE A 55 0.09 21.72 0.88
N ASP A 56 0.34 20.98 -0.20
CA ASP A 56 -0.46 19.82 -0.59
C ASP A 56 0.32 18.52 -0.37
N ALA A 57 0.25 18.02 0.84
CA ALA A 57 0.88 16.77 1.29
C ALA A 57 -0.12 15.59 1.31
N THR A 58 -1.09 15.59 0.41
CA THR A 58 -2.16 14.58 0.36
C THR A 58 -1.82 13.40 -0.55
N ILE A 59 -1.17 13.66 -1.69
CA ILE A 59 -1.05 12.73 -2.80
C ILE A 59 0.10 11.76 -2.57
N GLY A 60 -0.20 10.46 -2.69
CA GLY A 60 0.79 9.38 -2.62
C GLY A 60 1.49 9.12 -3.96
N SER A 61 1.79 10.16 -4.71
CA SER A 61 2.57 10.12 -5.95
C SER A 61 3.79 11.02 -5.81
N LEU A 62 4.86 10.69 -6.52
CA LEU A 62 6.12 11.42 -6.49
C LEU A 62 6.02 12.69 -7.34
N TYR A 63 6.40 13.83 -6.76
CA TYR A 63 6.48 15.12 -7.45
C TYR A 63 7.90 15.66 -7.42
N GLY A 64 8.29 16.32 -8.51
CA GLY A 64 9.58 17.01 -8.64
C GLY A 64 9.65 18.29 -7.80
N GLU A 65 10.82 18.94 -7.84
CA GLU A 65 11.03 20.24 -7.20
C GLU A 65 10.29 21.39 -7.92
N ASP A 66 9.85 21.16 -9.13
CA ASP A 66 8.98 22.03 -9.95
C ASP A 66 7.47 21.85 -9.65
N GLU A 67 7.13 21.00 -8.68
CA GLU A 67 5.75 20.65 -8.30
C GLU A 67 4.97 19.94 -9.45
N THR A 68 5.67 19.30 -10.38
CA THR A 68 5.05 18.43 -11.41
C THR A 68 5.14 16.96 -11.02
N LEU A 69 4.17 16.17 -11.50
CA LEU A 69 4.18 14.72 -11.31
C LEU A 69 5.42 14.13 -12.00
N VAL A 70 6.22 13.37 -11.24
CA VAL A 70 7.35 12.65 -11.82
C VAL A 70 6.84 11.50 -12.70
N ALA A 71 7.23 11.56 -13.95
CA ALA A 71 7.15 10.47 -14.90
C ALA A 71 8.59 10.18 -15.33
N LEU A 72 9.12 9.01 -14.98
CA LEU A 72 10.51 8.66 -15.33
C LEU A 72 10.66 8.65 -16.85
N ASP A 73 11.65 9.38 -17.37
CA ASP A 73 11.87 9.54 -18.82
C ASP A 73 12.14 8.17 -19.47
N GLU A 74 13.01 7.34 -18.89
CA GLU A 74 13.31 5.99 -19.39
C GLU A 74 12.05 5.11 -19.51
N VAL A 75 11.06 5.30 -18.64
CA VAL A 75 9.82 4.53 -18.65
C VAL A 75 8.90 4.95 -19.76
N PHE A 76 8.72 6.25 -19.95
CA PHE A 76 7.72 6.76 -20.89
C PHE A 76 8.28 6.88 -22.32
N ASP A 77 9.56 7.15 -22.50
CA ASP A 77 10.21 7.15 -23.80
C ASP A 77 10.09 5.76 -24.45
N HIS A 78 10.46 4.68 -23.74
CA HIS A 78 10.26 3.34 -24.26
C HIS A 78 8.78 2.98 -24.44
N TYR A 79 7.90 3.39 -23.51
CA TYR A 79 6.46 3.15 -23.66
C TYR A 79 5.90 3.76 -24.95
N ASP A 80 6.36 4.93 -25.33
CA ASP A 80 5.96 5.62 -26.57
C ASP A 80 6.48 4.89 -27.83
N GLU A 81 7.64 4.26 -27.76
CA GLU A 81 8.24 3.47 -28.84
C GLU A 81 7.52 2.13 -29.10
N ILE A 82 6.78 1.58 -28.13
CA ILE A 82 6.04 0.33 -28.29
C ILE A 82 5.04 0.48 -29.44
N ASP A 83 5.07 -0.46 -30.38
CA ASP A 83 4.23 -0.41 -31.57
C ASP A 83 2.73 -0.51 -31.24
N HIS A 84 1.89 0.04 -32.11
CA HIS A 84 0.45 0.13 -31.91
C HIS A 84 -0.24 -1.25 -31.83
N ARG A 85 0.29 -2.28 -32.48
CA ARG A 85 -0.29 -3.63 -32.44
C ARG A 85 -0.04 -4.27 -31.11
N THR A 86 1.15 -4.11 -30.54
CA THR A 86 1.46 -4.51 -29.16
C THR A 86 0.59 -3.78 -28.13
N LYS A 87 0.40 -2.47 -28.30
CA LYS A 87 -0.52 -1.67 -27.45
C LYS A 87 -1.97 -2.14 -27.55
N ALA A 88 -2.41 -2.60 -28.73
CA ALA A 88 -3.78 -3.03 -28.98
C ALA A 88 -4.05 -4.50 -28.62
N ALA A 89 -3.02 -5.33 -28.54
CA ALA A 89 -3.18 -6.77 -28.32
C ALA A 89 -3.54 -7.11 -26.87
N TYR A 90 -4.32 -8.17 -26.70
CA TYR A 90 -4.43 -8.84 -25.40
C TYR A 90 -3.10 -9.47 -25.00
N ALA A 91 -2.88 -9.65 -23.70
CA ALA A 91 -1.81 -10.50 -23.21
C ALA A 91 -2.00 -11.94 -23.69
N SER A 92 -0.90 -12.68 -23.78
CA SER A 92 -0.87 -14.08 -24.25
C SER A 92 -1.53 -15.07 -23.28
N SER A 93 -1.78 -14.66 -22.04
CA SER A 93 -2.40 -15.46 -20.97
C SER A 93 -3.17 -14.58 -19.98
N PHE A 94 -4.15 -15.17 -19.29
CA PHE A 94 -4.87 -14.51 -18.18
C PHE A 94 -3.98 -14.25 -16.96
N THR A 95 -2.90 -15.00 -16.84
CA THR A 95 -1.87 -14.82 -15.80
C THR A 95 -0.81 -13.78 -16.18
N GLY A 96 -0.92 -13.18 -17.36
CA GLY A 96 0.06 -12.26 -17.92
C GLY A 96 1.09 -12.90 -18.85
N ASN A 97 1.84 -12.09 -19.59
CA ASN A 97 2.86 -12.55 -20.52
C ASN A 97 3.98 -13.31 -19.77
N PRO A 98 4.48 -14.45 -20.31
CA PRO A 98 5.54 -15.23 -19.66
C PRO A 98 6.81 -14.40 -19.36
N GLY A 99 7.21 -13.52 -20.27
CA GLY A 99 8.34 -12.60 -20.08
C GLY A 99 8.12 -11.68 -18.87
N PHE A 100 6.93 -11.07 -18.77
CA PHE A 100 6.56 -10.22 -17.65
C PHE A 100 6.58 -10.98 -16.32
N ARG A 101 5.95 -12.15 -16.27
CA ARG A 101 5.91 -12.99 -15.05
C ARG A 101 7.32 -13.33 -14.55
N LYS A 102 8.21 -13.72 -15.46
CA LYS A 102 9.61 -13.99 -15.15
C LYS A 102 10.33 -12.74 -14.65
N SER A 103 10.23 -11.64 -15.39
CA SER A 103 10.89 -10.39 -15.04
C SER A 103 10.42 -9.81 -13.71
N VAL A 104 9.12 -9.94 -13.38
CA VAL A 104 8.59 -9.52 -12.07
C VAL A 104 9.22 -10.33 -10.96
N TYR A 105 9.27 -11.66 -11.08
CA TYR A 105 9.90 -12.48 -10.06
C TYR A 105 11.37 -12.11 -9.84
N GLU A 106 12.14 -12.02 -10.94
CA GLU A 106 13.56 -11.66 -10.90
C GLU A 106 13.79 -10.25 -10.32
N TRP A 107 12.94 -9.27 -10.63
CA TRP A 107 13.02 -7.92 -10.10
C TRP A 107 12.70 -7.87 -8.61
N VAL A 108 11.61 -8.50 -8.21
CA VAL A 108 11.14 -8.47 -6.82
C VAL A 108 12.09 -9.20 -5.89
N THR A 109 12.71 -10.29 -6.35
CA THR A 109 13.59 -11.12 -5.53
C THR A 109 15.07 -10.84 -5.74
N GLN A 110 15.43 -9.81 -6.52
CA GLN A 110 16.83 -9.52 -6.81
C GLN A 110 17.66 -9.36 -5.54
N GLY A 111 18.80 -10.05 -5.47
CA GLY A 111 19.70 -10.01 -4.31
C GLY A 111 19.27 -10.85 -3.11
N ALA A 112 18.08 -11.48 -3.13
CA ALA A 112 17.63 -12.43 -2.12
C ALA A 112 17.78 -13.88 -2.63
N ASP A 113 18.29 -14.79 -1.78
CA ASP A 113 18.35 -16.23 -2.07
C ASP A 113 17.05 -16.91 -1.63
N LEU A 114 16.03 -16.88 -2.50
CA LEU A 114 14.76 -17.56 -2.26
C LEU A 114 14.74 -18.96 -2.84
N ARG A 115 14.37 -19.94 -2.00
CA ARG A 115 14.32 -21.36 -2.33
C ARG A 115 12.89 -21.93 -2.38
N LEU A 116 11.89 -21.06 -2.36
CA LEU A 116 10.48 -21.41 -2.40
C LEU A 116 10.00 -21.66 -3.84
N HIS A 117 9.03 -22.56 -4.00
CA HIS A 117 8.25 -22.64 -5.22
C HIS A 117 7.43 -21.36 -5.39
N HIS A 118 7.24 -20.93 -6.64
CA HIS A 118 6.52 -19.68 -6.91
C HIS A 118 5.65 -19.75 -8.16
N SER A 119 4.65 -18.90 -8.20
CA SER A 119 3.91 -18.50 -9.41
C SER A 119 3.61 -17.01 -9.38
N VAL A 120 3.50 -16.40 -10.57
CA VAL A 120 3.24 -14.96 -10.74
C VAL A 120 1.98 -14.78 -11.56
N ILE A 121 1.05 -13.94 -11.07
CA ILE A 121 -0.18 -13.57 -11.75
C ILE A 121 -0.19 -12.06 -11.96
N ALA A 122 -0.30 -11.63 -13.21
CA ALA A 122 -0.43 -10.21 -13.53
C ALA A 122 -1.75 -9.63 -13.01
N THR A 123 -1.69 -8.46 -12.40
CA THR A 123 -2.84 -7.80 -11.76
C THR A 123 -2.93 -6.32 -12.12
N PRO A 124 -4.11 -5.68 -12.02
CA PRO A 124 -4.24 -4.24 -12.24
C PRO A 124 -3.63 -3.43 -11.08
N GLY A 125 -2.29 -3.36 -11.05
CA GLY A 125 -1.48 -2.78 -9.98
C GLY A 125 -1.43 -3.65 -8.72
N GLY A 126 -0.76 -3.17 -7.68
CA GLY A 126 -0.72 -3.82 -6.36
C GLY A 126 -2.11 -4.01 -5.77
N SER A 127 -3.01 -3.02 -5.93
CA SER A 127 -4.41 -3.14 -5.47
C SER A 127 -5.12 -4.38 -6.00
N GLY A 128 -4.84 -4.77 -7.26
CA GLY A 128 -5.39 -6.00 -7.82
C GLY A 128 -4.82 -7.26 -7.17
N ALA A 129 -3.55 -7.23 -6.76
CA ALA A 129 -2.90 -8.32 -6.05
C ALA A 129 -3.45 -8.50 -4.63
N ASP A 130 -3.57 -7.40 -3.87
CA ASP A 130 -4.18 -7.40 -2.54
C ASP A 130 -5.62 -7.89 -2.57
N PHE A 131 -6.44 -7.31 -3.48
CA PHE A 131 -7.81 -7.72 -3.70
C PHE A 131 -7.92 -9.22 -4.01
N MET A 132 -7.07 -9.71 -4.92
CA MET A 132 -7.04 -11.12 -5.31
C MET A 132 -6.71 -12.03 -4.12
N ALA A 133 -5.69 -11.68 -3.35
CA ALA A 133 -5.25 -12.46 -2.18
C ALA A 133 -6.32 -12.45 -1.08
N ILE A 134 -6.81 -11.28 -0.66
CA ILE A 134 -7.80 -11.14 0.42
C ILE A 134 -9.06 -11.94 0.08
N THR A 135 -9.62 -11.72 -1.11
CA THR A 135 -10.92 -12.28 -1.48
C THR A 135 -10.87 -13.71 -2.02
N SER A 136 -9.67 -14.31 -2.13
CA SER A 136 -9.51 -15.72 -2.49
C SER A 136 -9.11 -16.60 -1.31
N CYS A 137 -8.53 -16.00 -0.26
CA CYS A 137 -8.03 -16.73 0.90
C CYS A 137 -8.96 -16.67 2.11
N LEU A 138 -10.03 -15.85 2.06
CA LEU A 138 -11.04 -15.73 3.11
C LEU A 138 -12.45 -15.90 2.53
N ASP A 139 -13.30 -16.60 3.26
CA ASP A 139 -14.72 -16.70 2.99
C ASP A 139 -15.50 -15.54 3.64
N ALA A 140 -16.74 -15.33 3.17
CA ALA A 140 -17.63 -14.34 3.76
C ALA A 140 -17.93 -14.68 5.23
N GLY A 141 -17.71 -13.75 6.15
CA GLY A 141 -17.85 -13.91 7.59
C GLY A 141 -16.55 -14.26 8.31
N GLU A 142 -15.47 -14.58 7.58
CA GLU A 142 -14.13 -14.67 8.14
C GLU A 142 -13.51 -13.27 8.30
N THR A 143 -12.38 -13.18 8.96
CA THR A 143 -11.76 -11.92 9.38
C THR A 143 -10.34 -11.80 8.88
N LEU A 144 -10.04 -10.70 8.20
CA LEU A 144 -8.71 -10.29 7.77
C LEU A 144 -7.97 -9.57 8.92
N LEU A 145 -6.72 -9.92 9.16
CA LEU A 145 -5.86 -9.24 10.13
C LEU A 145 -5.01 -8.17 9.44
N ILE A 146 -5.15 -6.91 9.88
CA ILE A 146 -4.45 -5.75 9.32
C ILE A 146 -3.87 -4.86 10.43
N PRO A 147 -2.84 -4.01 10.16
CA PRO A 147 -2.37 -3.05 11.15
C PRO A 147 -3.44 -1.98 11.45
N ASP A 148 -3.43 -1.42 12.65
CA ASP A 148 -4.34 -0.36 13.08
C ASP A 148 -4.09 0.99 12.38
N VAL A 149 -2.86 1.20 11.90
CA VAL A 149 -2.45 2.30 11.03
C VAL A 149 -2.09 1.71 9.68
N ALA A 150 -2.98 1.82 8.69
CA ALA A 150 -2.86 1.13 7.41
C ALA A 150 -3.46 1.92 6.25
N TRP A 151 -3.18 1.47 5.04
CA TRP A 151 -3.91 1.90 3.86
C TRP A 151 -5.38 1.42 3.93
N GLY A 152 -6.32 2.37 3.89
CA GLY A 152 -7.74 2.08 4.14
C GLY A 152 -8.39 1.13 3.12
N SER A 153 -7.77 0.92 1.96
CA SER A 153 -8.35 0.04 0.93
C SER A 153 -8.34 -1.44 1.31
N TYR A 154 -7.51 -1.90 2.23
CA TYR A 154 -7.58 -3.29 2.70
C TYR A 154 -8.94 -3.58 3.34
N THR A 155 -9.41 -2.68 4.21
CA THR A 155 -10.73 -2.78 4.83
C THR A 155 -11.85 -2.73 3.79
N LEU A 156 -11.75 -1.82 2.80
CA LEU A 156 -12.74 -1.71 1.73
C LEU A 156 -12.83 -3.01 0.91
N MET A 157 -11.68 -3.56 0.49
CA MET A 157 -11.61 -4.81 -0.26
C MET A 157 -12.23 -5.98 0.51
N ALA A 158 -11.98 -6.09 1.80
CA ALA A 158 -12.54 -7.11 2.67
C ALA A 158 -14.06 -6.96 2.80
N HIS A 159 -14.55 -5.78 3.16
CA HIS A 159 -15.95 -5.51 3.40
C HIS A 159 -16.83 -5.71 2.17
N GLU A 160 -16.36 -5.38 0.96
CA GLU A 160 -17.08 -5.65 -0.30
C GLU A 160 -17.40 -7.13 -0.52
N TYR A 161 -16.63 -8.03 0.09
CA TYR A 161 -16.82 -9.48 0.06
C TYR A 161 -17.42 -10.04 1.37
N ASN A 162 -17.91 -9.17 2.26
CA ASN A 162 -18.41 -9.52 3.59
C ASN A 162 -17.36 -10.27 4.44
N ILE A 163 -16.11 -9.91 4.28
CA ILE A 163 -14.99 -10.31 5.13
C ILE A 163 -14.82 -9.22 6.17
N ASP A 164 -14.80 -9.61 7.44
CA ASP A 164 -14.57 -8.67 8.54
C ASP A 164 -13.08 -8.29 8.66
N THR A 165 -12.78 -7.23 9.39
CA THR A 165 -11.39 -6.84 9.67
C THR A 165 -11.14 -6.77 11.17
N LEU A 166 -9.96 -7.24 11.60
CA LEU A 166 -9.45 -7.09 12.96
C LEU A 166 -8.10 -6.38 12.89
N THR A 167 -7.90 -5.38 13.73
CA THR A 167 -6.64 -4.64 13.74
C THR A 167 -5.72 -5.09 14.85
N TYR A 168 -4.42 -5.20 14.56
CA TYR A 168 -3.37 -5.26 15.55
C TYR A 168 -2.69 -3.89 15.69
N SER A 169 -2.24 -3.55 16.90
CA SER A 169 -1.43 -2.32 17.08
C SER A 169 -0.07 -2.54 16.45
N MET A 170 0.26 -1.73 15.44
CA MET A 170 1.48 -1.92 14.65
C MET A 170 2.74 -1.66 15.46
N PHE A 171 2.69 -0.72 16.40
CA PHE A 171 3.87 -0.30 17.16
C PHE A 171 3.75 -0.53 18.65
N GLU A 172 4.86 -0.98 19.25
CA GLU A 172 5.14 -0.90 20.67
C GLU A 172 6.42 -0.06 20.84
N ALA A 173 6.29 1.15 21.36
CA ALA A 173 7.31 2.19 21.28
C ALA A 173 7.74 2.41 19.80
N ASP A 174 9.02 2.22 19.48
CA ASP A 174 9.58 2.45 18.15
C ASP A 174 9.77 1.17 17.33
N HIS A 175 9.16 0.05 17.75
CA HIS A 175 9.33 -1.27 17.15
C HIS A 175 8.01 -1.88 16.69
N PHE A 176 8.10 -2.86 15.79
CA PHE A 176 6.96 -3.65 15.36
C PHE A 176 6.40 -4.46 16.54
N ASN A 177 5.09 -4.36 16.77
CA ASN A 177 4.40 -4.96 17.92
C ASN A 177 3.94 -6.39 17.62
N LEU A 178 4.86 -7.34 17.64
CA LEU A 178 4.54 -8.76 17.45
C LEU A 178 3.60 -9.30 18.53
N ASN A 179 3.63 -8.74 19.77
CA ASN A 179 2.74 -9.18 20.83
C ASN A 179 1.27 -8.91 20.50
N SER A 180 0.98 -7.73 19.94
CA SER A 180 -0.38 -7.43 19.48
C SER A 180 -0.82 -8.37 18.34
N VAL A 181 0.06 -8.71 17.42
CA VAL A 181 -0.24 -9.72 16.38
C VAL A 181 -0.60 -11.06 17.00
N LYS A 182 0.21 -11.54 17.98
CA LYS A 182 -0.04 -12.81 18.69
C LYS A 182 -1.41 -12.83 19.37
N GLU A 183 -1.76 -11.75 20.08
CA GLU A 183 -3.05 -11.62 20.75
C GLU A 183 -4.22 -11.68 19.76
N ARG A 184 -4.12 -10.98 18.63
CA ARG A 184 -5.18 -10.97 17.62
C ARG A 184 -5.31 -12.31 16.89
N VAL A 185 -4.20 -12.94 16.56
CA VAL A 185 -4.20 -14.29 15.97
C VAL A 185 -4.86 -15.29 16.90
N GLN A 186 -4.57 -15.23 18.22
CA GLN A 186 -5.23 -16.10 19.19
C GLN A 186 -6.76 -15.91 19.21
N GLN A 187 -7.24 -14.66 19.11
CA GLN A 187 -8.68 -14.37 19.00
C GLN A 187 -9.30 -14.92 17.70
N LEU A 188 -8.56 -14.90 16.59
CA LEU A 188 -9.01 -15.44 15.31
C LEU A 188 -9.08 -16.95 15.29
N LEU A 189 -8.13 -17.64 15.94
CA LEU A 189 -8.11 -19.11 16.05
C LEU A 189 -9.33 -19.69 16.80
N GLU A 190 -10.05 -18.86 17.55
CA GLU A 190 -11.32 -19.26 18.20
C GLU A 190 -12.52 -19.23 17.25
N LYS A 191 -12.37 -18.60 16.06
CA LYS A 191 -13.50 -18.27 15.16
C LYS A 191 -13.34 -18.81 13.75
N GLN A 192 -12.11 -19.04 13.29
CA GLN A 192 -11.82 -19.46 11.92
C GLN A 192 -10.63 -20.42 11.88
N ASP A 193 -10.58 -21.22 10.83
CA ASP A 193 -9.61 -22.31 10.63
C ASP A 193 -8.42 -21.92 9.76
N ARG A 194 -8.21 -20.64 9.52
CA ARG A 194 -7.07 -20.06 8.78
C ARG A 194 -6.78 -18.65 9.25
N ILE A 195 -5.55 -18.20 9.05
CA ILE A 195 -5.15 -16.82 9.31
C ILE A 195 -4.72 -16.18 7.98
N VAL A 196 -5.29 -15.02 7.68
CA VAL A 196 -4.82 -14.15 6.60
C VAL A 196 -4.44 -12.81 7.21
N MET A 197 -3.20 -12.42 7.03
CA MET A 197 -2.62 -11.19 7.59
C MET A 197 -2.00 -10.36 6.49
N VAL A 198 -2.25 -9.05 6.51
CA VAL A 198 -1.57 -8.08 5.63
C VAL A 198 -0.47 -7.38 6.42
N ILE A 199 0.68 -7.28 5.78
CA ILE A 199 1.77 -6.37 6.14
C ILE A 199 2.11 -5.54 4.90
N ASN A 200 2.49 -4.28 5.08
CA ASN A 200 3.01 -3.45 4.00
C ASN A 200 4.44 -3.07 4.35
N ASP A 201 5.40 -3.79 3.76
CA ASP A 201 6.82 -3.68 4.06
C ASP A 201 7.67 -3.98 2.80
N PRO A 202 8.76 -3.24 2.58
CA PRO A 202 9.25 -2.06 3.29
C PRO A 202 8.54 -0.76 2.90
N CYS A 203 8.94 0.34 3.55
CA CYS A 203 8.40 1.68 3.28
C CYS A 203 6.89 1.81 3.54
N HIS A 204 6.44 1.32 4.68
CA HIS A 204 5.03 1.24 5.07
C HIS A 204 4.23 2.52 4.78
N ASN A 205 3.11 2.38 4.08
CA ASN A 205 2.10 3.42 3.96
C ASN A 205 1.06 3.23 5.08
N PRO A 206 0.99 4.15 6.06
CA PRO A 206 1.37 5.56 5.93
C PRO A 206 2.62 6.02 6.72
N THR A 207 3.36 5.15 7.41
CA THR A 207 4.34 5.60 8.41
C THR A 207 5.79 5.72 7.91
N GLY A 208 6.13 5.09 6.79
CA GLY A 208 7.50 5.00 6.30
C GLY A 208 8.38 4.07 7.16
N TYR A 209 7.76 3.16 7.90
CA TYR A 209 8.48 2.13 8.64
C TYR A 209 8.90 0.99 7.72
N SER A 210 10.02 0.35 8.03
CA SER A 210 10.44 -0.93 7.44
C SER A 210 10.88 -1.84 8.57
N LEU A 211 10.40 -3.09 8.58
CA LEU A 211 10.77 -4.06 9.57
C LEU A 211 12.27 -4.38 9.49
N THR A 212 12.86 -4.60 10.63
CA THR A 212 14.25 -5.10 10.70
C THR A 212 14.30 -6.59 10.36
N GLN A 213 15.48 -7.08 9.98
CA GLN A 213 15.72 -8.51 9.79
C GLN A 213 15.35 -9.35 11.03
N GLN A 214 15.54 -8.79 12.24
CA GLN A 214 15.21 -9.47 13.48
C GLN A 214 13.68 -9.57 13.67
N GLU A 215 12.95 -8.48 13.42
CA GLU A 215 11.49 -8.47 13.48
C GLU A 215 10.88 -9.44 12.47
N TRP A 216 11.43 -9.53 11.26
CA TRP A 216 11.03 -10.52 10.27
C TRP A 216 11.28 -11.97 10.73
N LYS A 217 12.44 -12.27 11.31
CA LYS A 217 12.72 -13.61 11.86
C LYS A 217 11.76 -13.99 12.98
N GLU A 218 11.44 -13.05 13.85
CA GLU A 218 10.48 -13.26 14.94
C GLU A 218 9.06 -13.48 14.41
N LEU A 219 8.63 -12.72 13.41
CA LEU A 219 7.35 -12.89 12.74
C LEU A 219 7.26 -14.26 12.05
N VAL A 220 8.28 -14.65 11.28
CA VAL A 220 8.35 -15.97 10.62
C VAL A 220 8.31 -17.12 11.63
N SER A 221 9.04 -17.00 12.74
CA SER A 221 8.97 -17.99 13.81
C SER A 221 7.56 -18.14 14.37
N PHE A 222 6.88 -17.02 14.61
CA PHE A 222 5.49 -17.04 15.10
C PHE A 222 4.52 -17.60 14.04
N ILE A 223 4.67 -17.25 12.76
CA ILE A 223 3.87 -17.83 11.68
C ILE A 223 4.02 -19.36 11.68
N ASN A 224 5.23 -19.87 11.85
CA ASN A 224 5.48 -21.32 11.93
C ASN A 224 4.79 -22.00 13.13
N GLU A 225 4.73 -21.35 14.27
CA GLU A 225 3.98 -21.87 15.43
C GLU A 225 2.48 -21.99 15.12
N VAL A 226 1.90 -20.96 14.50
CA VAL A 226 0.47 -20.94 14.14
C VAL A 226 0.17 -21.94 13.03
N SER A 227 1.03 -22.03 12.01
CA SER A 227 0.84 -22.89 10.84
C SER A 227 0.94 -24.39 11.14
N GLN A 228 1.33 -24.77 12.37
CA GLN A 228 1.17 -26.16 12.85
C GLN A 228 -0.30 -26.54 13.11
N LYS A 229 -1.18 -25.54 13.27
CA LYS A 229 -2.59 -25.73 13.61
C LYS A 229 -3.54 -25.44 12.46
N VAL A 230 -3.28 -24.34 11.75
CA VAL A 230 -4.12 -23.83 10.66
C VAL A 230 -3.25 -23.23 9.55
N PRO A 231 -3.70 -23.18 8.29
CA PRO A 231 -3.02 -22.44 7.25
C PRO A 231 -2.83 -20.97 7.63
N PHE A 232 -1.63 -20.44 7.36
CA PHE A 232 -1.31 -19.03 7.54
C PHE A 232 -0.94 -18.40 6.20
N ILE A 233 -1.67 -17.38 5.77
CA ILE A 233 -1.42 -16.64 4.55
C ILE A 233 -0.94 -15.23 4.93
N LEU A 234 0.31 -14.93 4.61
CA LEU A 234 0.88 -13.60 4.75
C LEU A 234 0.79 -12.87 3.41
N ILE A 235 0.07 -11.77 3.37
CA ILE A 235 0.05 -10.85 2.24
C ILE A 235 1.08 -9.76 2.54
N ASP A 236 2.15 -9.72 1.74
CA ASP A 236 3.19 -8.68 1.84
C ASP A 236 3.02 -7.68 0.70
N ASP A 237 2.44 -6.52 1.02
CA ASP A 237 2.29 -5.42 0.07
C ASP A 237 3.60 -4.63 -0.02
N ILE A 238 4.33 -4.87 -1.10
CA ILE A 238 5.64 -4.28 -1.36
C ILE A 238 5.58 -3.07 -2.31
N ALA A 239 4.45 -2.37 -2.36
CA ALA A 239 4.24 -1.30 -3.36
C ALA A 239 5.36 -0.24 -3.39
N TYR A 240 6.07 -0.04 -2.29
CA TYR A 240 7.11 0.98 -2.15
C TYR A 240 8.55 0.44 -2.07
N ILE A 241 8.77 -0.87 -2.25
CA ILE A 241 10.06 -1.54 -2.06
C ILE A 241 11.22 -0.90 -2.83
N ASP A 242 10.94 -0.32 -4.00
CA ASP A 242 11.92 0.33 -4.86
C ASP A 242 12.24 1.77 -4.47
N TYR A 243 11.75 2.21 -3.31
CA TYR A 243 12.06 3.50 -2.69
C TYR A 243 12.65 3.34 -1.29
N SER A 244 13.15 2.14 -0.98
CA SER A 244 14.04 1.93 0.14
C SER A 244 15.35 2.71 -0.07
N ASN A 245 15.91 3.24 1.00
CA ASN A 245 17.19 3.95 0.98
C ASN A 245 18.39 3.01 0.67
N ASP A 246 18.19 1.70 0.84
CA ASP A 246 19.17 0.65 0.55
C ASP A 246 18.57 -0.38 -0.39
N LEU A 247 18.58 -0.08 -1.69
CA LEU A 247 18.00 -0.96 -2.72
C LEU A 247 18.69 -2.33 -2.78
N ASP A 248 19.99 -2.40 -2.50
CA ASP A 248 20.77 -3.64 -2.60
C ASP A 248 20.37 -4.64 -1.51
N HIS A 249 19.92 -4.16 -0.36
CA HIS A 249 19.54 -5.00 0.78
C HIS A 249 18.05 -4.99 1.10
N SER A 250 17.25 -4.18 0.41
CA SER A 250 15.81 -4.04 0.67
C SER A 250 15.00 -5.33 0.53
N ARG A 251 15.52 -6.35 -0.16
CA ARG A 251 14.88 -7.66 -0.35
C ARG A 251 15.44 -8.76 0.56
N LYS A 252 16.49 -8.48 1.33
CA LYS A 252 17.16 -9.48 2.18
C LYS A 252 16.25 -10.10 3.24
N TYR A 253 15.25 -9.39 3.71
CA TYR A 253 14.27 -9.93 4.65
C TYR A 253 13.50 -11.11 4.06
N MET A 254 13.29 -11.17 2.74
CA MET A 254 12.59 -12.26 2.06
C MET A 254 13.29 -13.61 2.26
N GLU A 255 14.61 -13.62 2.52
CA GLU A 255 15.35 -14.86 2.79
C GLU A 255 14.84 -15.57 4.06
N THR A 256 14.23 -14.83 5.01
CA THR A 256 13.61 -15.41 6.20
C THR A 256 12.43 -16.32 5.87
N TRP A 257 11.78 -16.11 4.72
CA TRP A 257 10.66 -16.93 4.28
C TRP A 257 11.07 -18.35 3.88
N ASN A 258 12.37 -18.58 3.61
CA ASN A 258 12.88 -19.94 3.39
C ASN A 258 12.67 -20.87 4.60
N ASP A 259 12.49 -20.28 5.79
CA ASP A 259 12.26 -21.00 7.04
C ASP A 259 10.76 -21.24 7.32
N LEU A 260 9.86 -20.76 6.46
CA LEU A 260 8.42 -20.98 6.61
C LEU A 260 8.06 -22.44 6.42
N SER A 261 7.07 -22.91 7.17
CA SER A 261 6.52 -24.26 7.00
C SER A 261 5.68 -24.39 5.73
N GLY A 262 5.43 -25.62 5.27
CA GLY A 262 4.58 -25.88 4.12
C GLY A 262 3.12 -25.42 4.29
N ASN A 263 2.65 -25.20 5.51
CA ASN A 263 1.31 -24.67 5.80
C ASN A 263 1.28 -23.13 5.92
N ALA A 264 2.40 -22.45 5.69
CA ALA A 264 2.48 -21.01 5.61
C ALA A 264 2.76 -20.58 4.16
N MET A 265 1.98 -19.65 3.65
CA MET A 265 2.09 -19.11 2.30
C MET A 265 2.35 -17.61 2.34
N VAL A 266 3.20 -17.12 1.44
CA VAL A 266 3.35 -15.68 1.23
C VAL A 266 2.73 -15.33 -0.13
N VAL A 267 1.93 -14.27 -0.16
CA VAL A 267 1.46 -13.63 -1.38
C VAL A 267 2.03 -12.22 -1.40
N VAL A 268 2.97 -11.98 -2.32
CA VAL A 268 3.58 -10.66 -2.48
C VAL A 268 2.74 -9.83 -3.44
N ALA A 269 2.30 -8.64 -3.01
CA ALA A 269 1.58 -7.69 -3.86
C ALA A 269 2.55 -6.65 -4.43
N PHE A 270 2.91 -6.80 -5.70
CA PHE A 270 3.83 -5.92 -6.41
C PHE A 270 3.10 -4.90 -7.28
N SER A 271 3.60 -3.67 -7.33
CA SER A 271 3.02 -2.57 -8.09
C SER A 271 4.04 -1.82 -8.93
N CYS A 272 3.85 -1.80 -10.25
CA CYS A 272 4.62 -0.91 -11.14
C CYS A 272 4.26 0.58 -10.95
N SER A 273 3.14 0.89 -10.31
CA SER A 273 2.68 2.28 -10.13
C SER A 273 3.73 3.16 -9.44
N LYS A 274 4.42 2.61 -8.43
CA LYS A 274 5.49 3.32 -7.72
C LYS A 274 6.84 3.01 -8.36
N THR A 275 7.14 1.74 -8.59
CA THR A 275 8.39 1.26 -9.19
C THR A 275 8.77 2.02 -10.45
N LEU A 276 7.80 2.29 -11.33
CA LEU A 276 7.98 2.96 -12.62
C LEU A 276 7.31 4.34 -12.71
N THR A 277 6.85 4.91 -11.61
CA THR A 277 6.02 6.14 -11.60
C THR A 277 4.84 6.11 -12.59
N SER A 278 4.41 4.92 -12.99
CA SER A 278 3.39 4.69 -14.03
C SER A 278 2.02 4.42 -13.41
N TYR A 279 1.56 5.30 -12.53
CA TYR A 279 0.36 5.13 -11.69
C TYR A 279 -0.90 4.80 -12.49
N GLY A 280 -1.05 5.40 -13.67
CA GLY A 280 -2.23 5.26 -14.54
C GLY A 280 -2.23 3.99 -15.40
N LEU A 281 -1.09 3.34 -15.62
CA LEU A 281 -0.98 2.17 -16.50
C LEU A 281 -1.52 0.87 -15.87
N ARG A 282 -1.82 0.88 -14.58
CA ARG A 282 -2.44 -0.23 -13.84
C ARG A 282 -1.73 -1.57 -14.04
N CYS A 283 -0.42 -1.63 -13.90
CA CYS A 283 0.39 -2.83 -14.00
C CYS A 283 0.92 -3.25 -12.62
N GLY A 284 0.86 -4.53 -12.32
CA GLY A 284 1.37 -5.14 -11.09
C GLY A 284 1.25 -6.65 -11.14
N ALA A 285 1.55 -7.30 -10.04
CA ALA A 285 1.47 -8.76 -9.96
C ALA A 285 1.26 -9.24 -8.52
N ALA A 286 0.58 -10.38 -8.38
CA ALA A 286 0.61 -11.22 -7.19
C ALA A 286 1.65 -12.33 -7.39
N ILE A 287 2.58 -12.48 -6.45
CA ILE A 287 3.59 -13.56 -6.44
C ILE A 287 3.23 -14.50 -5.29
N ILE A 288 2.96 -15.75 -5.62
CA ILE A 288 2.60 -16.80 -4.65
C ILE A 288 3.88 -17.57 -4.32
N LEU A 289 4.19 -17.73 -3.03
CA LEU A 289 5.41 -18.39 -2.56
C LEU A 289 5.07 -19.44 -1.48
N ASN A 290 5.54 -20.67 -1.64
CA ASN A 290 5.37 -21.74 -0.65
C ASN A 290 6.46 -22.82 -0.80
N GLN A 291 6.69 -23.62 0.24
CA GLN A 291 7.57 -24.80 0.20
C GLN A 291 7.03 -25.92 -0.70
N SER A 292 5.72 -25.97 -0.94
CA SER A 292 5.04 -26.99 -1.76
C SER A 292 4.65 -26.44 -3.13
N ALA A 293 5.11 -27.07 -4.21
CA ALA A 293 4.69 -26.76 -5.57
C ALA A 293 3.18 -26.99 -5.77
N ASP A 294 2.60 -27.98 -5.12
CA ASP A 294 1.17 -28.27 -5.21
C ASP A 294 0.32 -27.19 -4.56
N ALA A 295 0.75 -26.66 -3.40
CA ALA A 295 0.10 -25.54 -2.75
C ALA A 295 0.17 -24.25 -3.59
N VAL A 296 1.31 -23.97 -4.22
CA VAL A 296 1.43 -22.86 -5.18
C VAL A 296 0.48 -23.06 -6.35
N ARG A 297 0.40 -24.27 -6.91
CA ARG A 297 -0.48 -24.57 -8.05
C ARG A 297 -1.97 -24.44 -7.69
N GLU A 298 -2.37 -24.86 -6.50
CA GLU A 298 -3.74 -24.70 -6.01
C GLU A 298 -4.16 -23.21 -6.03
N VAL A 299 -3.37 -22.34 -5.44
CA VAL A 299 -3.66 -20.90 -5.38
C VAL A 299 -3.54 -20.25 -6.76
N GLU A 300 -2.57 -20.65 -7.58
CA GLU A 300 -2.45 -20.20 -8.96
C GLU A 300 -3.74 -20.44 -9.76
N ILE A 301 -4.33 -21.64 -9.65
CA ILE A 301 -5.60 -21.96 -10.33
C ILE A 301 -6.73 -21.04 -9.90
N VAL A 302 -6.83 -20.75 -8.60
CA VAL A 302 -7.88 -19.86 -8.06
C VAL A 302 -7.65 -18.44 -8.56
N PHE A 303 -6.41 -17.95 -8.52
CA PHE A 303 -6.06 -16.61 -8.96
C PHE A 303 -6.25 -16.42 -10.47
N GLU A 304 -5.87 -17.43 -11.28
CA GLU A 304 -6.11 -17.41 -12.73
C GLU A 304 -7.60 -17.28 -13.06
N LYS A 305 -8.47 -18.06 -12.38
CA LYS A 305 -9.92 -17.99 -12.56
C LYS A 305 -10.46 -16.63 -12.14
N LYS A 306 -10.00 -16.09 -11.01
CA LYS A 306 -10.42 -14.78 -10.53
C LYS A 306 -9.97 -13.67 -11.48
N ALA A 307 -8.73 -13.69 -11.96
CA ALA A 307 -8.23 -12.75 -12.97
C ALA A 307 -9.09 -12.79 -14.23
N ARG A 308 -9.37 -14.00 -14.74
CA ARG A 308 -10.22 -14.16 -15.92
C ARG A 308 -11.65 -13.65 -15.72
N ALA A 309 -12.22 -13.85 -14.52
CA ALA A 309 -13.60 -13.49 -14.21
C ALA A 309 -13.80 -11.98 -13.91
N THR A 310 -12.71 -11.27 -13.55
CA THR A 310 -12.80 -9.85 -13.14
C THR A 310 -12.29 -8.91 -14.23
N TRP A 311 -10.98 -8.89 -14.48
CA TRP A 311 -10.36 -7.97 -15.45
C TRP A 311 -9.92 -8.64 -16.76
N SER A 312 -9.97 -9.98 -16.84
CA SER A 312 -9.59 -10.79 -18.01
C SER A 312 -8.11 -10.69 -18.38
N ASN A 313 -7.58 -9.51 -18.58
CA ASN A 313 -6.20 -9.18 -18.89
C ASN A 313 -5.86 -7.81 -18.32
N ILE A 314 -4.58 -7.54 -18.09
CA ILE A 314 -4.07 -6.20 -17.82
C ILE A 314 -3.44 -5.60 -19.08
N PRO A 315 -3.13 -4.28 -19.11
CA PRO A 315 -2.58 -3.64 -20.31
C PRO A 315 -1.29 -4.30 -20.81
N ASN A 316 -1.34 -4.86 -22.03
CA ASN A 316 -0.21 -5.60 -22.61
C ASN A 316 1.04 -4.73 -22.74
N ALA A 317 0.89 -3.51 -23.25
CA ALA A 317 2.01 -2.59 -23.40
C ALA A 317 2.69 -2.24 -22.07
N ALA A 318 1.95 -2.20 -20.98
CA ALA A 318 2.54 -1.93 -19.65
C ALA A 318 3.40 -3.10 -19.17
N MET A 319 3.01 -4.35 -19.48
CA MET A 319 3.82 -5.54 -19.20
C MET A 319 5.07 -5.62 -20.06
N GLU A 320 4.94 -5.32 -21.35
CA GLU A 320 6.08 -5.28 -22.28
C GLU A 320 7.07 -4.19 -21.88
N ASN A 321 6.57 -3.00 -21.53
CA ASN A 321 7.40 -1.90 -21.05
C ASN A 321 8.21 -2.29 -19.80
N PHE A 322 7.54 -2.85 -18.79
CA PHE A 322 8.23 -3.32 -17.59
C PHE A 322 9.31 -4.35 -17.93
N THR A 323 8.95 -5.37 -18.74
CA THR A 323 9.87 -6.44 -19.13
C THR A 323 11.11 -5.89 -19.81
N TRP A 324 10.92 -4.98 -20.76
CA TRP A 324 12.02 -4.36 -21.49
C TRP A 324 12.93 -3.55 -20.57
N LEU A 325 12.36 -2.67 -19.76
CA LEU A 325 13.11 -1.80 -18.84
C LEU A 325 14.01 -2.60 -17.88
N VAL A 326 13.48 -3.65 -17.26
CA VAL A 326 14.24 -4.41 -16.27
C VAL A 326 15.23 -5.41 -16.87
N THR A 327 15.11 -5.70 -18.17
CA THR A 327 16.01 -6.65 -18.86
C THR A 327 16.99 -5.97 -19.81
N GLN A 328 16.65 -4.84 -20.41
CA GLN A 328 17.46 -4.19 -21.44
C GLN A 328 18.04 -2.84 -20.98
N ASP A 329 17.36 -2.10 -20.09
CA ASP A 329 17.76 -0.74 -19.71
C ASP A 329 17.77 -0.52 -18.18
N LYS A 330 17.96 -1.60 -17.44
CA LYS A 330 17.93 -1.63 -15.98
C LYS A 330 18.85 -0.58 -15.34
N GLU A 331 20.06 -0.43 -15.84
CA GLU A 331 21.05 0.49 -15.26
C GLU A 331 20.60 1.95 -15.34
N LYS A 332 20.05 2.36 -16.50
CA LYS A 332 19.53 3.73 -16.66
C LYS A 332 18.30 3.97 -15.81
N LEU A 333 17.37 3.02 -15.79
CA LEU A 333 16.19 3.08 -14.89
C LEU A 333 16.60 3.26 -13.44
N LEU A 334 17.58 2.48 -12.95
CA LEU A 334 18.06 2.60 -11.58
C LEU A 334 18.77 3.93 -11.32
N ALA A 335 19.58 4.41 -12.28
CA ALA A 335 20.28 5.69 -12.17
C ALA A 335 19.30 6.88 -12.12
N GLU A 336 18.25 6.86 -12.95
CA GLU A 336 17.20 7.88 -12.89
C GLU A 336 16.42 7.82 -11.58
N LYS A 337 16.03 6.64 -11.13
CA LYS A 337 15.31 6.42 -9.88
C LYS A 337 16.10 6.88 -8.66
N GLN A 338 17.42 6.66 -8.62
CA GLN A 338 18.27 7.03 -7.50
C GLN A 338 18.17 8.52 -7.16
N LYS A 339 18.06 9.39 -8.17
CA LYS A 339 17.87 10.84 -7.97
C LYS A 339 16.65 11.14 -7.09
N TYR A 340 15.57 10.40 -7.27
CA TYR A 340 14.33 10.60 -6.52
C TYR A 340 14.33 9.90 -5.16
N ILE A 341 15.08 8.81 -5.00
CA ILE A 341 15.32 8.19 -3.69
C ILE A 341 16.10 9.17 -2.82
N ASP A 342 17.17 9.75 -3.34
CA ASP A 342 17.99 10.74 -2.64
C ASP A 342 17.16 11.98 -2.26
N LEU A 343 16.34 12.47 -3.20
CA LEU A 343 15.44 13.61 -2.95
C LEU A 343 14.43 13.32 -1.83
N MET A 344 13.84 12.13 -1.80
CA MET A 344 12.92 11.75 -0.74
C MET A 344 13.61 11.60 0.62
N ALA A 345 14.80 11.03 0.64
CA ALA A 345 15.62 10.93 1.85
C ALA A 345 15.97 12.33 2.42
N GLU A 346 16.27 13.29 1.55
CA GLU A 346 16.52 14.69 1.95
C GLU A 346 15.26 15.33 2.52
N ARG A 347 14.12 15.24 1.81
CA ARG A 347 12.82 15.79 2.24
C ARG A 347 12.41 15.25 3.62
N SER A 348 12.44 13.93 3.78
CA SER A 348 12.06 13.29 5.05
C SER A 348 13.04 13.63 6.17
N SER A 349 14.34 13.72 5.89
CA SER A 349 15.36 14.10 6.86
C SER A 349 15.15 15.52 7.41
N ILE A 350 14.84 16.49 6.54
CA ILE A 350 14.51 17.87 6.96
C ILE A 350 13.28 17.86 7.87
N PHE A 351 12.18 17.27 7.42
CA PHE A 351 10.93 17.25 8.19
C PHE A 351 11.12 16.59 9.56
N LEU A 352 11.76 15.44 9.63
CA LEU A 352 11.98 14.69 10.87
C LEU A 352 12.93 15.41 11.84
N LYS A 353 13.97 16.08 11.32
CA LYS A 353 14.88 16.88 12.13
C LYS A 353 14.15 18.04 12.79
N GLU A 354 13.32 18.75 12.05
CA GLU A 354 12.49 19.85 12.57
C GLU A 354 11.41 19.33 13.55
N ALA A 355 10.72 18.24 13.20
CA ALA A 355 9.72 17.61 14.06
C ALA A 355 10.31 17.23 15.42
N LYS A 356 11.51 16.62 15.43
CA LYS A 356 12.22 16.30 16.67
C LYS A 356 12.61 17.56 17.44
N ALA A 357 13.08 18.59 16.78
CA ALA A 357 13.51 19.85 17.42
C ALA A 357 12.34 20.60 18.06
N CYS A 358 11.17 20.63 17.44
CA CYS A 358 9.99 21.32 17.98
C CYS A 358 9.08 20.42 18.84
N GLY A 359 9.40 19.12 18.98
CA GLY A 359 8.58 18.18 19.75
C GLY A 359 7.25 17.81 19.08
N LEU A 360 7.22 17.75 17.75
CA LEU A 360 6.12 17.20 16.98
C LEU A 360 6.29 15.68 16.88
N GLU A 361 5.42 14.93 17.54
CA GLU A 361 5.54 13.45 17.61
C GLU A 361 5.17 12.81 16.28
N THR A 362 6.03 11.90 15.82
CA THR A 362 5.80 11.08 14.62
C THR A 362 5.83 9.60 14.97
N TYR A 363 5.18 8.77 14.16
CA TYR A 363 5.46 7.33 14.17
C TYR A 363 6.91 7.06 13.75
N PRO A 364 7.47 5.91 14.13
CA PRO A 364 8.80 5.50 13.66
C PRO A 364 8.85 5.52 12.13
N TYR A 365 9.83 6.24 11.59
CA TYR A 365 10.07 6.37 10.16
C TYR A 365 11.50 5.90 9.83
N LYS A 366 11.65 5.20 8.73
CA LYS A 366 12.95 4.82 8.19
C LYS A 366 13.15 5.30 6.75
N GLU A 367 12.12 5.17 5.91
CA GLU A 367 12.22 5.40 4.47
C GLU A 367 10.85 5.49 3.79
N GLY A 368 10.82 5.87 2.53
CA GLY A 368 9.61 5.86 1.71
C GLY A 368 8.86 7.20 1.62
N PHE A 369 7.64 7.15 1.17
CA PHE A 369 6.86 8.31 0.69
C PHE A 369 6.25 9.17 1.78
N PHE A 370 6.05 8.63 3.00
CA PHE A 370 5.16 9.21 3.98
C PHE A 370 5.79 9.29 5.36
N VAL A 371 5.63 10.43 6.02
CA VAL A 371 5.82 10.57 7.46
C VAL A 371 4.44 10.74 8.10
N THR A 372 4.19 10.09 9.22
CA THR A 372 2.88 10.21 9.90
C THR A 372 3.06 10.72 11.33
N LEU A 373 2.33 11.78 11.64
CA LEU A 373 2.23 12.29 13.01
C LEU A 373 1.47 11.30 13.89
N SER A 374 1.99 10.99 15.07
CA SER A 374 1.33 10.13 16.04
C SER A 374 0.34 10.92 16.90
N ILE A 375 -0.95 10.63 16.80
CA ILE A 375 -2.02 11.32 17.52
C ILE A 375 -3.02 10.28 18.03
N LYS A 376 -2.94 9.96 19.32
CA LYS A 376 -3.74 8.88 19.93
C LYS A 376 -5.24 9.17 19.93
N ASP A 377 -5.63 10.43 20.12
CA ASP A 377 -7.02 10.87 20.17
C ASP A 377 -7.51 11.28 18.77
N ASN A 378 -8.39 10.47 18.18
CA ASN A 378 -8.95 10.73 16.85
C ASN A 378 -9.86 11.99 16.81
N ASP A 379 -10.49 12.39 17.92
CA ASP A 379 -11.30 13.60 17.94
C ASP A 379 -10.41 14.84 17.93
N PHE A 380 -9.33 14.83 18.69
CA PHE A 380 -8.30 15.86 18.60
C PHE A 380 -7.64 15.90 17.23
N ARG A 381 -7.28 14.73 16.66
CA ARG A 381 -6.75 14.63 15.29
C ARG A 381 -7.66 15.31 14.27
N ASN A 382 -8.98 15.10 14.34
CA ASN A 382 -9.93 15.71 13.41
C ASN A 382 -9.96 17.23 13.52
N ARG A 383 -9.96 17.78 14.74
CA ARG A 383 -9.90 19.23 14.96
C ARG A 383 -8.58 19.82 14.46
N TYR A 384 -7.48 19.16 14.77
CA TYR A 384 -6.15 19.59 14.34
C TYR A 384 -6.00 19.53 12.80
N HIS A 385 -6.51 18.48 12.17
CA HIS A 385 -6.52 18.38 10.72
C HIS A 385 -7.32 19.51 10.06
N GLN A 386 -8.47 19.89 10.64
CA GLN A 386 -9.22 21.04 10.14
C GLN A 386 -8.42 22.32 10.30
N ALA A 387 -7.79 22.54 11.46
CA ALA A 387 -6.95 23.72 11.70
C ALA A 387 -5.75 23.80 10.73
N LEU A 388 -5.16 22.65 10.35
CA LEU A 388 -4.13 22.62 9.31
C LEU A 388 -4.68 23.09 7.97
N MET A 389 -5.87 22.64 7.56
CA MET A 389 -6.49 23.08 6.30
C MET A 389 -6.85 24.58 6.32
N ASP A 390 -7.27 25.11 7.47
CA ASP A 390 -7.56 26.53 7.63
C ASP A 390 -6.29 27.40 7.47
N GLU A 391 -5.12 26.82 7.69
CA GLU A 391 -3.78 27.39 7.48
C GLU A 391 -3.11 26.91 6.18
N HIS A 392 -3.91 26.48 5.20
CA HIS A 392 -3.48 26.05 3.87
C HIS A 392 -2.53 24.84 3.86
N ILE A 393 -2.60 23.95 4.86
CA ILE A 393 -1.82 22.71 4.93
C ILE A 393 -2.77 21.52 4.78
N TYR A 394 -2.69 20.85 3.65
CA TYR A 394 -3.52 19.70 3.29
C TYR A 394 -2.77 18.40 3.48
N THR A 395 -3.31 17.51 4.30
CA THR A 395 -2.73 16.22 4.69
C THR A 395 -3.83 15.16 4.70
N VAL A 396 -3.52 13.93 5.08
CA VAL A 396 -4.51 12.85 5.14
C VAL A 396 -4.65 12.32 6.57
N CYS A 397 -5.89 12.29 7.08
CA CYS A 397 -6.18 11.59 8.33
C CYS A 397 -6.04 10.07 8.14
N VAL A 398 -5.30 9.45 9.03
CA VAL A 398 -5.26 7.99 9.22
C VAL A 398 -5.68 7.67 10.65
N ASN A 399 -5.95 6.40 10.95
CA ASN A 399 -6.27 6.04 12.32
C ASN A 399 -5.09 6.39 13.25
N HIS A 400 -5.37 7.09 14.33
CA HIS A 400 -4.38 7.59 15.29
C HIS A 400 -3.26 8.47 14.70
N GLY A 401 -3.49 9.14 13.56
CA GLY A 401 -2.44 9.96 12.98
C GLY A 401 -2.85 10.86 11.82
N ILE A 402 -1.91 11.68 11.39
CA ILE A 402 -1.99 12.53 10.20
C ILE A 402 -0.80 12.19 9.30
N ARG A 403 -1.08 11.67 8.11
CA ARG A 403 -0.07 11.33 7.10
C ARG A 403 0.33 12.58 6.31
N VAL A 404 1.62 12.82 6.25
CA VAL A 404 2.28 13.85 5.42
C VAL A 404 2.98 13.16 4.26
N ALA A 405 2.53 13.41 3.03
CA ALA A 405 3.16 12.88 1.83
C ALA A 405 4.38 13.74 1.47
N VAL A 406 5.53 13.43 2.05
CA VAL A 406 6.79 14.14 1.75
C VAL A 406 7.22 13.94 0.30
N CYS A 407 6.75 12.87 -0.35
CA CYS A 407 7.00 12.61 -1.77
C CYS A 407 6.40 13.66 -2.71
N SER A 408 5.39 14.40 -2.28
CA SER A 408 4.69 15.39 -3.12
C SER A 408 5.13 16.85 -2.88
N LEU A 409 6.05 17.09 -1.94
CA LEU A 409 6.45 18.43 -1.54
C LEU A 409 7.85 18.77 -2.02
N PRO A 410 8.07 19.92 -2.68
CA PRO A 410 9.42 20.41 -2.95
C PRO A 410 10.12 20.80 -1.64
N LEU A 411 11.44 20.75 -1.61
CA LEU A 411 12.27 21.08 -0.43
C LEU A 411 11.90 22.41 0.21
N LYS A 412 11.62 23.44 -0.61
CA LYS A 412 11.19 24.78 -0.13
C LYS A 412 9.90 24.75 0.68
N LYS A 413 9.02 23.77 0.48
CA LYS A 413 7.76 23.59 1.22
C LYS A 413 7.88 22.61 2.38
N VAL A 414 8.91 21.76 2.38
CA VAL A 414 9.22 20.90 3.52
C VAL A 414 9.90 21.67 4.63
N ALA A 415 10.82 22.58 4.28
CA ALA A 415 11.51 23.41 5.26
C ALA A 415 10.54 24.31 6.05
N GLY A 416 10.60 24.23 7.38
CA GLY A 416 9.72 24.94 8.31
C GLY A 416 8.31 24.34 8.46
N LEU A 417 7.97 23.29 7.72
CA LEU A 417 6.63 22.69 7.76
C LEU A 417 6.33 22.06 9.12
N ALA A 418 7.27 21.29 9.68
CA ALA A 418 7.04 20.64 10.98
C ALA A 418 6.85 21.63 12.11
N GLU A 419 7.60 22.74 12.11
CA GLU A 419 7.44 23.83 13.09
C GLU A 419 6.06 24.50 12.97
N ARG A 420 5.61 24.81 11.73
CA ARG A 420 4.27 25.35 11.48
C ARG A 420 3.18 24.41 11.97
N MET A 421 3.29 23.12 11.65
CA MET A 421 2.34 22.10 12.09
C MET A 421 2.31 22.01 13.62
N LYS A 422 3.48 22.07 14.28
CA LYS A 422 3.55 22.08 15.75
C LYS A 422 2.86 23.28 16.37
N HIS A 423 3.08 24.49 15.85
CA HIS A 423 2.43 25.69 16.32
C HIS A 423 0.89 25.60 16.22
N ILE A 424 0.37 25.11 15.09
CA ILE A 424 -1.07 24.87 14.90
C ILE A 424 -1.59 23.79 15.87
N GLN A 425 -0.81 22.73 16.12
CA GLN A 425 -1.16 21.71 17.10
C GLN A 425 -1.35 22.28 18.50
N GLU A 426 -0.46 23.17 18.91
CA GLU A 426 -0.50 23.81 20.24
C GLU A 426 -1.68 24.77 20.38
N SER A 427 -2.02 25.51 19.33
CA SER A 427 -3.17 26.43 19.33
C SER A 427 -4.53 25.71 19.22
N THR A 428 -4.55 24.43 18.82
CA THR A 428 -5.76 23.63 18.70
C THR A 428 -6.10 22.87 20.00
N ARG A 429 -5.14 22.69 20.91
CA ARG A 429 -5.35 22.05 22.22
C ARG A 429 -6.21 22.92 23.13
#